data_4253e3848676850d318902ed85391813
#
_entry.id   4253e3848676850d318902ed85391813
#
_cell.length_a   1.000
_cell.length_b   1.000
_cell.length_c   1.000
_cell.angle_alpha   90.00
_cell.angle_beta   90.00
_cell.angle_gamma   90.00
#
_symmetry.space_group_name_H-M   'P 1'
#
loop_
_entity.id
_entity.type
_entity.pdbx_description
1 polymer ?
#
loop_
_entity_poly.entity_id
_entity_poly.type
_entity_poly.pdbx_seq_one_letter_code
_entity_poly.pdbx_strand_id
1 'polypeptide(L)'
;MKKLLSIVALFALIFTACETANEETKKSGIKLTTNDVVTVSSGSAQGFIKYELTAPVEGATVEATANVEWIGNFGYKKMGEITYNVDKNPDEAPREGVITVTYDKSSFQVTIKQAGNPAPTNKTISDFKFDGKYYGIQSGMYNYYLIFSDLGLDSNNSYYVPNAHYYFVDLYLLETPADMNNITIPVGTYEFDKSNSGFANTFTDTYSWYQINDEQGNAPSKNQISYESGKLIVEEGKVTLEVTLYIDDVLEKHTVIYEGDYAFINESI
;
A
#
# COMPACT_ATOMS: atom_id res chain seq x y z
N MET A 1 -115.22 -18.43 -18.53
CA MET A 1 -114.12 -17.77 -19.25
C MET A 1 -113.35 -16.87 -18.30
N LYS A 2 -112.33 -17.29 -17.65
CA LYS A 2 -111.38 -16.46 -16.94
C LYS A 2 -110.04 -17.18 -17.05
N LYS A 3 -109.10 -16.59 -17.78
CA LYS A 3 -107.76 -17.10 -17.98
C LYS A 3 -106.94 -16.79 -16.70
N LEU A 4 -106.38 -17.85 -16.13
CA LEU A 4 -105.46 -17.73 -15.00
C LEU A 4 -104.02 -17.57 -15.57
N LEU A 5 -103.36 -16.49 -15.30
CA LEU A 5 -101.98 -16.22 -15.71
C LEU A 5 -101.08 -16.69 -14.58
N SER A 6 -100.30 -17.73 -14.85
CA SER A 6 -99.30 -18.20 -13.92
C SER A 6 -97.97 -17.40 -14.15
N ILE A 7 -97.52 -16.67 -13.13
CA ILE A 7 -96.24 -16.00 -13.11
C ILE A 7 -95.18 -17.01 -12.55
N VAL A 8 -94.31 -17.41 -13.38
CA VAL A 8 -93.13 -18.19 -12.97
C VAL A 8 -92.06 -17.18 -12.58
N ALA A 9 -91.73 -17.11 -11.31
CA ALA A 9 -90.58 -16.32 -10.84
C ALA A 9 -89.28 -17.12 -11.04
N LEU A 10 -88.44 -16.66 -11.97
CA LEU A 10 -87.13 -17.21 -12.22
C LEU A 10 -86.18 -16.58 -11.21
N PHE A 11 -85.69 -17.36 -10.21
CA PHE A 11 -84.66 -16.99 -9.30
C PHE A 11 -83.30 -17.13 -10.00
N ALA A 12 -82.74 -16.04 -10.46
CA ALA A 12 -81.33 -16.02 -10.95
C ALA A 12 -80.37 -16.01 -9.74
N LEU A 13 -79.71 -17.16 -9.50
CA LEU A 13 -78.58 -17.25 -8.59
C LEU A 13 -77.39 -16.57 -9.23
N ILE A 14 -77.05 -15.35 -8.75
CA ILE A 14 -75.79 -14.69 -9.08
C ILE A 14 -74.69 -15.36 -8.26
N PHE A 15 -73.95 -16.26 -8.87
CA PHE A 15 -72.65 -16.70 -8.34
C PHE A 15 -71.65 -15.55 -8.55
N THR A 16 -71.40 -14.77 -7.53
CA THR A 16 -70.19 -13.94 -7.47
C THR A 16 -69.00 -14.86 -7.35
N ALA A 17 -68.35 -15.14 -8.48
CA ALA A 17 -67.01 -15.70 -8.46
C ALA A 17 -66.07 -14.68 -7.78
N CYS A 18 -65.69 -14.99 -6.56
CA CYS A 18 -64.57 -14.31 -5.93
C CYS A 18 -63.32 -14.76 -6.70
N GLU A 19 -62.86 -13.93 -7.65
CA GLU A 19 -61.53 -14.06 -8.17
C GLU A 19 -60.56 -13.83 -7.00
N THR A 20 -60.04 -14.91 -6.42
CA THR A 20 -58.85 -14.84 -5.59
C THR A 20 -57.72 -14.40 -6.54
N ALA A 21 -57.42 -13.08 -6.46
CA ALA A 21 -56.17 -12.59 -7.00
C ALA A 21 -55.05 -13.45 -6.43
N ASN A 22 -54.42 -14.27 -7.23
CA ASN A 22 -53.15 -14.89 -6.93
C ASN A 22 -52.19 -13.73 -6.72
N GLU A 23 -52.00 -13.26 -5.49
CA GLU A 23 -50.82 -12.50 -5.15
C GLU A 23 -49.65 -13.44 -5.34
N GLU A 24 -48.97 -13.30 -6.47
CA GLU A 24 -47.62 -13.88 -6.63
C GLU A 24 -46.80 -13.35 -5.46
N THR A 25 -46.60 -14.19 -4.45
CA THR A 25 -45.73 -13.86 -3.32
C THR A 25 -44.35 -13.62 -3.89
N LYS A 26 -43.97 -12.34 -4.04
CA LYS A 26 -42.65 -11.94 -4.49
C LYS A 26 -41.61 -12.66 -3.62
N LYS A 27 -40.81 -13.52 -4.25
CA LYS A 27 -39.78 -14.26 -3.57
C LYS A 27 -38.73 -13.29 -3.01
N SER A 28 -38.37 -13.46 -1.73
CA SER A 28 -37.29 -12.72 -1.09
C SER A 28 -35.98 -12.89 -1.89
N GLY A 29 -35.23 -11.80 -2.02
CA GLY A 29 -33.96 -11.84 -2.73
C GLY A 29 -33.12 -10.59 -2.59
N ILE A 30 -31.86 -10.71 -2.98
CA ILE A 30 -30.91 -9.61 -3.10
C ILE A 30 -30.38 -9.58 -4.54
N LYS A 31 -30.25 -8.38 -5.09
CA LYS A 31 -29.76 -8.15 -6.45
C LYS A 31 -28.62 -7.12 -6.44
N LEU A 32 -27.53 -7.43 -7.10
CA LEU A 32 -26.43 -6.52 -7.36
C LEU A 32 -26.88 -5.39 -8.30
N THR A 33 -26.51 -4.14 -7.99
CA THR A 33 -26.78 -2.94 -8.82
C THR A 33 -25.54 -2.19 -9.27
N THR A 34 -24.34 -2.67 -8.87
CA THR A 34 -23.05 -2.24 -9.39
C THR A 34 -22.46 -3.31 -10.33
N ASN A 35 -21.24 -3.09 -10.81
CA ASN A 35 -20.55 -4.11 -11.62
C ASN A 35 -20.23 -5.35 -10.76
N ASP A 36 -20.30 -6.50 -11.38
CA ASP A 36 -19.92 -7.81 -10.81
C ASP A 36 -18.39 -8.06 -10.86
N VAL A 37 -17.65 -7.23 -11.61
CA VAL A 37 -16.18 -7.22 -11.66
C VAL A 37 -15.69 -5.80 -11.40
N VAL A 38 -14.78 -5.68 -10.44
CA VAL A 38 -14.11 -4.42 -10.05
C VAL A 38 -12.61 -4.59 -10.22
N THR A 39 -11.98 -3.69 -10.96
CA THR A 39 -10.51 -3.66 -11.11
C THR A 39 -9.93 -2.54 -10.26
N VAL A 40 -8.87 -2.86 -9.52
CA VAL A 40 -8.13 -1.91 -8.66
C VAL A 40 -6.63 -1.98 -8.95
N SER A 41 -5.91 -0.92 -8.62
CA SER A 41 -4.44 -0.88 -8.69
C SER A 41 -3.81 -1.84 -7.67
N SER A 42 -2.48 -1.96 -7.69
CA SER A 42 -1.71 -2.76 -6.71
C SER A 42 -1.75 -2.18 -5.28
N GLY A 43 -2.01 -0.88 -5.12
CA GLY A 43 -2.12 -0.23 -3.81
C GLY A 43 -3.32 -0.68 -3.00
N SER A 44 -3.37 -0.28 -1.72
CA SER A 44 -4.57 -0.44 -0.91
C SER A 44 -5.72 0.40 -1.45
N ALA A 45 -6.94 -0.14 -1.43
CA ALA A 45 -8.12 0.52 -1.94
C ALA A 45 -9.33 0.31 -1.04
N GLN A 46 -10.27 1.24 -1.07
CA GLN A 46 -11.59 1.08 -0.50
C GLN A 46 -12.62 1.03 -1.63
N GLY A 47 -13.53 0.07 -1.57
CA GLY A 47 -14.61 -0.09 -2.54
C GLY A 47 -15.98 -0.13 -1.90
N PHE A 48 -17.00 -0.14 -2.74
CA PHE A 48 -18.37 -0.33 -2.32
C PHE A 48 -19.16 -1.20 -3.32
N ILE A 49 -20.14 -1.94 -2.79
CA ILE A 49 -21.09 -2.77 -3.54
C ILE A 49 -22.49 -2.20 -3.25
N LYS A 50 -23.24 -1.89 -4.29
CA LYS A 50 -24.65 -1.50 -4.14
C LYS A 50 -25.56 -2.65 -4.50
N TYR A 51 -26.65 -2.76 -3.76
CA TYR A 51 -27.64 -3.81 -3.91
C TYR A 51 -29.07 -3.31 -3.67
N GLU A 52 -30.03 -4.08 -4.16
CA GLU A 52 -31.46 -3.90 -3.88
C GLU A 52 -32.04 -5.19 -3.27
N LEU A 53 -32.95 -5.04 -2.31
CA LEU A 53 -33.70 -6.14 -1.73
C LEU A 53 -35.08 -6.24 -2.37
N THR A 54 -35.50 -7.44 -2.74
CA THR A 54 -36.85 -7.76 -3.19
C THR A 54 -37.59 -8.49 -2.08
N ALA A 55 -38.80 -8.03 -1.73
CA ALA A 55 -39.61 -8.60 -0.66
C ALA A 55 -38.80 -8.88 0.62
N PRO A 56 -38.37 -7.80 1.35
CA PRO A 56 -37.53 -7.95 2.53
C PRO A 56 -38.19 -8.83 3.61
N VAL A 57 -37.36 -9.68 4.25
CA VAL A 57 -37.79 -10.60 5.31
C VAL A 57 -37.44 -9.97 6.66
N GLU A 58 -38.36 -9.92 7.57
CA GLU A 58 -38.13 -9.42 8.94
C GLU A 58 -37.06 -10.28 9.65
N GLY A 59 -36.08 -9.61 10.24
CA GLY A 59 -34.96 -10.25 10.94
C GLY A 59 -33.86 -10.82 10.07
N ALA A 60 -33.99 -10.82 8.73
CA ALA A 60 -32.88 -11.20 7.86
C ALA A 60 -31.86 -10.07 7.69
N THR A 61 -30.58 -10.41 7.74
CA THR A 61 -29.44 -9.50 7.57
C THR A 61 -28.71 -9.75 6.26
N VAL A 62 -28.11 -8.69 5.71
CA VAL A 62 -27.19 -8.79 4.58
C VAL A 62 -25.79 -9.07 5.14
N GLU A 63 -25.13 -10.08 4.62
CA GLU A 63 -23.77 -10.44 5.02
C GLU A 63 -22.87 -10.54 3.79
N ALA A 64 -21.61 -10.14 3.94
CA ALA A 64 -20.59 -10.24 2.91
C ALA A 64 -19.37 -11.00 3.46
N THR A 65 -18.83 -11.90 2.65
CA THR A 65 -17.59 -12.64 2.95
C THR A 65 -16.69 -12.63 1.73
N ALA A 66 -15.38 -12.67 1.95
CA ALA A 66 -14.40 -12.85 0.87
C ALA A 66 -13.76 -14.24 0.95
N ASN A 67 -13.39 -14.80 -0.19
CA ASN A 67 -12.66 -16.07 -0.28
C ASN A 67 -11.15 -15.91 -0.07
N VAL A 68 -10.67 -14.69 0.19
CA VAL A 68 -9.26 -14.31 0.36
C VAL A 68 -9.11 -13.35 1.54
N GLU A 69 -7.95 -13.36 2.20
CA GLU A 69 -7.70 -12.54 3.41
C GLU A 69 -7.45 -11.06 3.11
N TRP A 70 -6.96 -10.75 1.90
CA TRP A 70 -6.63 -9.37 1.51
C TRP A 70 -7.86 -8.52 1.09
N ILE A 71 -9.07 -9.07 1.17
CA ILE A 71 -10.33 -8.34 1.03
C ILE A 71 -11.12 -8.49 2.32
N GLY A 72 -11.47 -7.38 2.97
CA GLY A 72 -12.17 -7.44 4.26
C GLY A 72 -12.73 -6.11 4.72
N ASN A 73 -12.90 -5.96 6.05
CA ASN A 73 -13.44 -4.76 6.69
C ASN A 73 -14.79 -4.32 6.12
N PHE A 74 -15.73 -5.28 5.98
CA PHE A 74 -17.06 -5.01 5.45
C PHE A 74 -17.84 -4.08 6.35
N GLY A 75 -18.38 -2.99 5.78
CA GLY A 75 -19.17 -1.99 6.48
C GLY A 75 -20.58 -1.90 5.92
N TYR A 76 -21.60 -1.80 6.83
CA TYR A 76 -23.04 -1.79 6.51
C TYR A 76 -23.71 -0.52 6.99
N LYS A 77 -23.00 0.61 7.02
CA LYS A 77 -23.50 1.88 7.57
C LYS A 77 -24.67 2.48 6.81
N LYS A 78 -24.82 2.13 5.53
CA LYS A 78 -25.85 2.65 4.64
C LYS A 78 -26.63 1.50 4.01
N MET A 79 -27.95 1.55 4.14
CA MET A 79 -28.84 0.56 3.50
C MET A 79 -28.62 0.56 1.98
N GLY A 80 -28.55 -0.62 1.38
CA GLY A 80 -28.31 -0.80 -0.05
C GLY A 80 -26.84 -0.65 -0.48
N GLU A 81 -25.90 -0.51 0.51
CA GLU A 81 -24.48 -0.35 0.21
C GLU A 81 -23.63 -1.11 1.25
N ILE A 82 -22.64 -1.85 0.75
CA ILE A 82 -21.60 -2.50 1.54
C ILE A 82 -20.27 -1.88 1.15
N THR A 83 -19.50 -1.38 2.11
CA THR A 83 -18.12 -0.96 1.89
C THR A 83 -17.16 -2.10 2.19
N TYR A 84 -16.00 -2.14 1.55
CA TYR A 84 -14.93 -3.10 1.80
C TYR A 84 -13.57 -2.48 1.57
N ASN A 85 -12.52 -3.06 2.16
CA ASN A 85 -11.13 -2.70 1.92
C ASN A 85 -10.44 -3.79 1.12
N VAL A 86 -9.48 -3.36 0.31
CA VAL A 86 -8.53 -4.21 -0.43
C VAL A 86 -7.14 -3.85 0.06
N ASP A 87 -6.37 -4.81 0.54
CA ASP A 87 -4.99 -4.59 0.97
C ASP A 87 -4.05 -4.47 -0.24
N LYS A 88 -2.91 -3.79 -0.05
CA LYS A 88 -1.85 -3.69 -1.07
C LYS A 88 -1.45 -5.09 -1.58
N ASN A 89 -1.32 -5.23 -2.89
CA ASN A 89 -0.70 -6.41 -3.49
C ASN A 89 0.82 -6.22 -3.51
N PRO A 90 1.60 -6.96 -2.72
CA PRO A 90 3.05 -6.83 -2.70
C PRO A 90 3.73 -7.53 -3.90
N ASP A 91 3.01 -8.45 -4.55
CA ASP A 91 3.55 -9.30 -5.61
C ASP A 91 3.46 -8.64 -6.99
N GLU A 92 4.39 -8.94 -7.89
CA GLU A 92 4.37 -8.50 -9.29
C GLU A 92 3.19 -9.10 -10.07
N ALA A 93 2.73 -10.29 -9.66
CA ALA A 93 1.60 -10.94 -10.31
C ALA A 93 0.26 -10.29 -9.89
N PRO A 94 -0.66 -10.07 -10.83
CA PRO A 94 -2.02 -9.69 -10.49
C PRO A 94 -2.72 -10.80 -9.70
N ARG A 95 -3.69 -10.43 -8.87
CA ARG A 95 -4.47 -11.37 -8.06
C ARG A 95 -5.96 -11.12 -8.18
N GLU A 96 -6.75 -12.14 -7.86
CA GLU A 96 -8.19 -12.09 -7.93
C GLU A 96 -8.82 -12.66 -6.65
N GLY A 97 -9.89 -12.03 -6.18
CA GLY A 97 -10.67 -12.48 -5.04
C GLY A 97 -12.16 -12.28 -5.30
N VAL A 98 -12.99 -13.04 -4.60
CA VAL A 98 -14.44 -13.01 -4.77
C VAL A 98 -15.11 -12.65 -3.44
N ILE A 99 -15.95 -11.63 -3.49
CA ILE A 99 -16.86 -11.26 -2.40
C ILE A 99 -18.20 -11.95 -2.67
N THR A 100 -18.67 -12.75 -1.73
CA THR A 100 -20.02 -13.34 -1.76
C THR A 100 -20.91 -12.53 -0.81
N VAL A 101 -22.01 -12.02 -1.33
CA VAL A 101 -23.03 -11.30 -0.54
C VAL A 101 -24.26 -12.19 -0.45
N THR A 102 -24.76 -12.39 0.77
CA THR A 102 -25.91 -13.26 1.07
C THR A 102 -27.02 -12.46 1.75
N TYR A 103 -28.26 -12.84 1.47
CA TYR A 103 -29.46 -12.35 2.14
C TYR A 103 -30.52 -13.42 2.09
N ASP A 104 -31.02 -13.91 3.25
CA ASP A 104 -31.98 -15.01 3.36
C ASP A 104 -31.48 -16.24 2.55
N LYS A 105 -32.14 -16.61 1.49
CA LYS A 105 -31.80 -17.74 0.59
C LYS A 105 -31.23 -17.29 -0.75
N SER A 106 -30.90 -16.02 -0.88
CA SER A 106 -30.39 -15.40 -2.10
C SER A 106 -28.97 -14.89 -1.92
N SER A 107 -28.18 -14.94 -2.98
CA SER A 107 -26.81 -14.43 -2.98
C SER A 107 -26.38 -13.94 -4.36
N PHE A 108 -25.32 -13.13 -4.38
CA PHE A 108 -24.58 -12.79 -5.58
C PHE A 108 -23.09 -12.71 -5.27
N GLN A 109 -22.27 -12.62 -6.30
CA GLN A 109 -20.82 -12.50 -6.17
C GLN A 109 -20.31 -11.25 -6.89
N VAL A 110 -19.21 -10.68 -6.36
CA VAL A 110 -18.43 -9.61 -6.98
C VAL A 110 -16.98 -10.04 -7.01
N THR A 111 -16.37 -10.03 -8.19
CA THR A 111 -14.97 -10.34 -8.39
C THR A 111 -14.13 -9.10 -8.30
N ILE A 112 -13.10 -9.10 -7.46
CA ILE A 112 -12.11 -8.04 -7.34
C ILE A 112 -10.84 -8.50 -8.06
N LYS A 113 -10.45 -7.78 -9.10
CA LYS A 113 -9.19 -7.99 -9.83
C LYS A 113 -8.21 -6.89 -9.42
N GLN A 114 -7.12 -7.28 -8.76
CA GLN A 114 -6.09 -6.34 -8.35
C GLN A 114 -4.85 -6.52 -9.21
N ALA A 115 -4.35 -5.41 -9.76
CA ALA A 115 -3.09 -5.40 -10.50
C ALA A 115 -1.93 -5.89 -9.64
N GLY A 116 -0.91 -6.45 -10.28
CA GLY A 116 0.36 -6.72 -9.65
C GLY A 116 1.12 -5.43 -9.35
N ASN A 117 1.97 -5.48 -8.34
CA ASN A 117 2.93 -4.40 -8.07
C ASN A 117 3.99 -4.44 -9.18
N PRO A 118 4.19 -3.36 -9.96
CA PRO A 118 5.17 -3.38 -11.03
C PRO A 118 6.57 -3.68 -10.48
N ALA A 119 7.37 -4.45 -11.22
CA ALA A 119 8.76 -4.67 -10.87
C ALA A 119 9.48 -3.32 -10.74
N PRO A 120 10.41 -3.18 -9.76
CA PRO A 120 11.13 -1.94 -9.57
C PRO A 120 11.89 -1.53 -10.83
N THR A 121 11.83 -0.27 -11.19
CA THR A 121 12.72 0.29 -12.22
C THR A 121 14.14 0.33 -11.66
N ASN A 122 15.10 -0.32 -12.32
CA ASN A 122 16.48 -0.31 -11.89
C ASN A 122 17.20 0.95 -12.39
N LYS A 123 17.88 1.65 -11.47
CA LYS A 123 18.71 2.82 -11.76
C LYS A 123 20.08 2.61 -11.13
N THR A 124 21.11 2.49 -11.96
CA THR A 124 22.51 2.44 -11.50
C THR A 124 23.12 3.81 -11.68
N ILE A 125 23.75 4.33 -10.64
CA ILE A 125 24.36 5.65 -10.62
C ILE A 125 25.80 5.47 -10.16
N SER A 126 26.75 5.77 -11.05
CA SER A 126 28.18 5.87 -10.78
C SER A 126 28.60 7.35 -10.73
N ASP A 127 29.83 7.59 -10.38
CA ASP A 127 30.43 8.93 -10.30
C ASP A 127 29.91 9.81 -9.14
N PHE A 128 29.38 9.16 -8.09
CA PHE A 128 29.03 9.87 -6.86
C PHE A 128 30.27 10.30 -6.09
N LYS A 129 30.16 11.45 -5.43
CA LYS A 129 31.06 11.89 -4.37
C LYS A 129 30.63 11.26 -3.07
N PHE A 130 31.59 10.99 -2.22
CA PHE A 130 31.39 10.42 -0.90
C PHE A 130 31.88 11.42 0.16
N ASP A 131 31.02 11.66 1.13
CA ASP A 131 31.33 12.38 2.34
C ASP A 131 30.91 11.54 3.55
N GLY A 132 31.76 11.44 4.56
CA GLY A 132 31.50 10.63 5.74
C GLY A 132 31.79 11.37 7.03
N LYS A 133 30.92 11.20 8.03
CA LYS A 133 31.08 11.73 9.39
C LYS A 133 31.00 10.59 10.39
N TYR A 134 31.93 10.57 11.35
CA TYR A 134 31.93 9.62 12.44
C TYR A 134 31.56 10.36 13.73
N TYR A 135 30.47 9.99 14.37
CA TYR A 135 29.93 10.65 15.55
C TYR A 135 30.28 9.95 16.88
N GLY A 136 31.15 8.92 16.84
CA GLY A 136 31.48 8.18 18.05
C GLY A 136 30.34 7.27 18.53
N ILE A 137 30.22 7.15 19.87
CA ILE A 137 29.22 6.28 20.45
C ILE A 137 27.85 6.99 20.50
N GLN A 138 26.87 6.43 19.81
CA GLN A 138 25.47 6.82 19.86
C GLN A 138 24.63 5.59 20.25
N SER A 139 23.80 5.70 21.26
CA SER A 139 22.96 4.59 21.75
C SER A 139 23.72 3.28 22.04
N GLY A 140 24.99 3.37 22.43
CA GLY A 140 25.84 2.21 22.77
C GLY A 140 26.52 1.57 21.56
N MET A 141 26.43 2.13 20.38
CA MET A 141 27.09 1.68 19.15
C MET A 141 27.86 2.81 18.47
N TYR A 142 28.78 2.47 17.60
CA TYR A 142 29.58 3.43 16.84
C TYR A 142 28.81 3.89 15.61
N ASN A 143 28.59 5.19 15.50
CA ASN A 143 27.75 5.78 14.45
C ASN A 143 28.60 6.36 13.32
N TYR A 144 28.28 5.95 12.11
CA TYR A 144 28.86 6.41 10.87
C TYR A 144 27.76 6.96 9.97
N TYR A 145 27.89 8.22 9.57
CA TYR A 145 26.96 8.89 8.70
C TYR A 145 27.56 9.09 7.31
N LEU A 146 27.00 8.43 6.31
CA LEU A 146 27.46 8.46 4.93
C LEU A 146 26.56 9.36 4.10
N ILE A 147 27.16 10.13 3.20
CA ILE A 147 26.49 10.98 2.25
C ILE A 147 27.06 10.69 0.86
N PHE A 148 26.23 10.18 -0.03
CA PHE A 148 26.57 10.05 -1.44
C PHE A 148 25.86 11.16 -2.21
N SER A 149 26.56 11.87 -3.10
CA SER A 149 25.97 12.95 -3.89
C SER A 149 26.58 13.02 -5.29
N ASP A 150 25.74 13.30 -6.29
CA ASP A 150 26.16 13.56 -7.66
C ASP A 150 26.96 14.88 -7.80
N LEU A 151 26.62 15.90 -7.04
CA LEU A 151 27.26 17.22 -7.09
C LEU A 151 28.18 17.51 -5.90
N GLY A 152 28.14 16.70 -4.82
CA GLY A 152 28.92 16.88 -3.60
C GLY A 152 28.26 17.86 -2.63
N LEU A 153 29.04 18.31 -1.64
CA LEU A 153 28.63 19.32 -0.66
C LEU A 153 28.96 20.74 -1.16
N ASP A 154 28.30 21.73 -0.59
CA ASP A 154 28.60 23.13 -0.85
C ASP A 154 29.91 23.59 -0.19
N SER A 155 30.28 24.88 -0.37
CA SER A 155 31.50 25.45 0.22
C SER A 155 31.53 25.48 1.76
N ASN A 156 30.38 25.24 2.40
CA ASN A 156 30.26 25.17 3.86
C ASN A 156 30.17 23.73 4.36
N ASN A 157 30.48 22.75 3.52
CA ASN A 157 30.31 21.31 3.78
C ASN A 157 28.86 20.90 4.12
N SER A 158 27.89 21.59 3.48
CA SER A 158 26.47 21.33 3.67
C SER A 158 25.84 20.76 2.40
N TYR A 159 24.73 20.05 2.56
CA TYR A 159 23.98 19.37 1.48
C TYR A 159 22.91 20.28 0.87
N TYR A 160 23.27 21.55 0.55
CA TYR A 160 22.37 22.56 -0.03
C TYR A 160 22.72 22.93 -1.47
N VAL A 161 23.42 22.05 -2.19
CA VAL A 161 23.74 22.28 -3.61
C VAL A 161 22.44 22.21 -4.43
N PRO A 162 22.14 23.24 -5.27
CA PRO A 162 20.95 23.25 -6.12
C PRO A 162 20.88 22.04 -7.06
N ASN A 163 19.69 21.44 -7.16
CA ASN A 163 19.38 20.27 -8.00
C ASN A 163 20.21 19.01 -7.70
N ALA A 164 20.93 18.98 -6.59
CA ALA A 164 21.73 17.83 -6.21
C ALA A 164 20.86 16.68 -5.68
N HIS A 165 21.34 15.47 -5.92
CA HIS A 165 20.78 14.23 -5.41
C HIS A 165 21.67 13.72 -4.28
N TYR A 166 21.07 13.42 -3.13
CA TYR A 166 21.77 12.90 -1.96
C TYR A 166 21.16 11.57 -1.52
N TYR A 167 22.04 10.65 -1.12
CA TYR A 167 21.67 9.43 -0.40
C TYR A 167 22.36 9.45 0.96
N PHE A 168 21.55 9.49 2.02
CA PHE A 168 22.02 9.49 3.39
C PHE A 168 21.91 8.09 3.97
N VAL A 169 22.93 7.70 4.76
CA VAL A 169 22.99 6.39 5.42
C VAL A 169 23.50 6.57 6.83
N ASP A 170 22.66 6.26 7.82
CA ASP A 170 22.96 6.34 9.26
C ASP A 170 23.27 4.94 9.78
N LEU A 171 24.57 4.56 9.73
CA LEU A 171 25.05 3.21 10.01
C LEU A 171 25.54 3.10 11.47
N TYR A 172 25.15 1.99 12.12
CA TYR A 172 25.55 1.65 13.49
C TYR A 172 26.34 0.36 13.53
N LEU A 173 27.57 0.40 14.09
CA LEU A 173 28.47 -0.73 14.22
C LEU A 173 28.79 -1.03 15.68
N LEU A 174 29.09 -2.31 15.99
CA LEU A 174 29.60 -2.71 17.31
C LEU A 174 31.09 -2.43 17.51
N GLU A 175 31.83 -2.35 16.42
CA GLU A 175 33.28 -2.23 16.46
C GLU A 175 33.71 -0.77 16.32
N THR A 176 34.68 -0.37 17.13
CA THR A 176 35.35 0.93 17.01
C THR A 176 36.17 0.97 15.71
N PRO A 177 36.38 2.16 15.10
CA PRO A 177 37.31 2.30 14.00
C PRO A 177 38.69 1.72 14.33
N ALA A 178 39.25 0.99 13.39
CA ALA A 178 40.58 0.38 13.57
C ALA A 178 41.70 1.43 13.66
N ASP A 179 41.52 2.57 12.98
CA ASP A 179 42.44 3.72 13.04
C ASP A 179 41.64 5.00 13.14
N MET A 180 41.76 5.71 14.28
CA MET A 180 41.10 6.99 14.52
C MET A 180 41.68 8.17 13.71
N ASN A 181 42.83 8.00 13.08
CA ASN A 181 43.43 8.98 12.15
C ASN A 181 42.97 8.76 10.70
N ASN A 182 42.46 7.57 10.41
CA ASN A 182 41.91 7.21 9.11
C ASN A 182 40.70 6.31 9.27
N ILE A 183 39.60 6.95 9.66
CA ILE A 183 38.33 6.25 9.98
C ILE A 183 37.69 5.74 8.69
N THR A 184 37.51 4.44 8.60
CA THR A 184 36.84 3.74 7.50
C THR A 184 35.82 2.75 8.06
N ILE A 185 34.87 2.33 7.23
CA ILE A 185 33.92 1.25 7.56
C ILE A 185 34.62 -0.08 7.28
N PRO A 186 34.48 -1.10 8.16
CA PRO A 186 34.96 -2.45 7.87
C PRO A 186 34.33 -3.03 6.60
N VAL A 187 35.09 -3.83 5.87
CA VAL A 187 34.57 -4.58 4.72
C VAL A 187 33.42 -5.49 5.17
N GLY A 188 32.26 -5.42 4.48
CA GLY A 188 31.09 -6.19 4.86
C GLY A 188 29.82 -5.75 4.14
N THR A 189 28.71 -6.37 4.53
CA THR A 189 27.37 -6.00 4.07
C THR A 189 26.53 -5.64 5.27
N TYR A 190 25.84 -4.51 5.16
CA TYR A 190 25.05 -3.89 6.22
C TYR A 190 23.63 -3.69 5.71
N GLU A 191 22.65 -4.27 6.41
CA GLU A 191 21.25 -4.25 5.99
C GLU A 191 20.52 -3.01 6.49
N PHE A 192 19.47 -2.61 5.78
CA PHE A 192 18.57 -1.53 6.20
C PHE A 192 17.62 -2.04 7.29
N ASP A 193 17.55 -1.33 8.42
CA ASP A 193 16.60 -1.59 9.50
C ASP A 193 15.45 -0.58 9.47
N LYS A 194 14.37 -0.91 8.75
CA LYS A 194 13.16 -0.08 8.66
C LYS A 194 12.43 0.08 10.00
N SER A 195 12.64 -0.84 10.94
CA SER A 195 12.00 -0.79 12.27
C SER A 195 12.68 0.16 13.25
N ASN A 196 13.88 0.65 12.91
CA ASN A 196 14.75 1.43 13.81
C ASN A 196 14.97 0.73 15.16
N SER A 197 15.07 -0.59 15.14
CA SER A 197 15.24 -1.40 16.35
C SER A 197 16.62 -1.22 17.00
N GLY A 198 17.55 -0.54 16.29
CA GLY A 198 18.91 -0.29 16.75
C GLY A 198 19.79 -1.53 16.76
N PHE A 199 19.56 -2.48 15.84
CA PHE A 199 20.45 -3.62 15.66
C PHE A 199 21.77 -3.16 15.10
N ALA A 200 22.84 -3.74 15.66
CA ALA A 200 24.18 -3.50 15.19
C ALA A 200 24.38 -4.03 13.77
N ASN A 201 25.29 -3.38 13.05
CA ASN A 201 25.61 -3.67 11.65
C ASN A 201 24.41 -3.45 10.71
N THR A 202 23.58 -2.45 11.05
CA THR A 202 22.47 -1.99 10.21
C THR A 202 22.50 -0.48 10.05
N PHE A 203 21.84 0.04 9.03
CA PHE A 203 21.53 1.46 8.91
C PHE A 203 20.04 1.72 9.08
N THR A 204 19.69 2.84 9.71
CA THR A 204 18.34 3.08 10.25
C THR A 204 17.49 3.94 9.33
N ASP A 205 16.15 3.81 9.40
CA ASP A 205 15.20 4.61 8.64
C ASP A 205 15.17 6.08 9.08
N THR A 206 15.41 6.36 10.36
CA THR A 206 15.24 7.70 10.92
C THR A 206 16.14 8.75 10.28
N TYR A 207 17.40 8.39 9.95
CA TYR A 207 18.39 9.29 9.37
C TYR A 207 18.97 8.80 8.06
N SER A 208 18.27 7.87 7.38
CA SER A 208 18.65 7.37 6.06
C SER A 208 17.52 7.60 5.07
N TRP A 209 17.78 8.41 4.05
CA TRP A 209 16.80 8.75 3.01
C TRP A 209 17.48 9.17 1.71
N TYR A 210 16.73 9.19 0.64
CA TYR A 210 17.07 9.86 -0.61
C TYR A 210 16.49 11.26 -0.63
N GLN A 211 17.24 12.24 -1.14
CA GLN A 211 16.85 13.64 -1.21
C GLN A 211 17.16 14.24 -2.55
N ILE A 212 16.23 15.04 -3.07
CA ILE A 212 16.43 15.87 -4.25
C ILE A 212 16.29 17.34 -3.82
N ASN A 213 17.33 18.13 -4.01
CA ASN A 213 17.26 19.56 -3.76
C ASN A 213 16.53 20.29 -4.89
N ASP A 214 15.86 21.38 -4.54
CA ASP A 214 15.28 22.31 -5.52
C ASP A 214 16.34 23.20 -6.19
N GLU A 215 15.91 24.07 -7.11
CA GLU A 215 16.78 25.02 -7.82
C GLU A 215 17.47 26.02 -6.87
N GLN A 216 17.01 26.19 -5.64
CA GLN A 216 17.58 27.05 -4.62
C GLN A 216 18.46 26.27 -3.64
N GLY A 217 18.59 24.96 -3.79
CA GLY A 217 19.35 24.10 -2.89
C GLY A 217 18.60 23.68 -1.63
N ASN A 218 17.30 23.98 -1.50
CA ASN A 218 16.53 23.53 -0.36
C ASN A 218 16.05 22.09 -0.54
N ALA A 219 15.88 21.39 0.57
CA ALA A 219 15.30 20.06 0.63
C ALA A 219 13.89 20.11 1.24
N PRO A 220 12.84 20.41 0.46
CA PRO A 220 11.47 20.33 0.97
C PRO A 220 11.19 18.90 1.47
N SER A 221 10.44 18.77 2.57
CA SER A 221 10.15 17.45 3.16
C SER A 221 9.53 16.45 2.18
N LYS A 222 8.76 16.94 1.20
CA LYS A 222 8.23 16.11 0.11
C LYS A 222 9.30 15.49 -0.82
N ASN A 223 10.52 16.04 -0.81
CA ASN A 223 11.66 15.58 -1.61
C ASN A 223 12.61 14.69 -0.78
N GLN A 224 12.28 14.43 0.49
CA GLN A 224 12.95 13.46 1.35
C GLN A 224 12.17 12.15 1.28
N ILE A 225 12.75 11.14 0.68
CA ILE A 225 12.10 9.88 0.34
C ILE A 225 12.74 8.75 1.14
N SER A 226 11.99 8.15 2.07
CA SER A 226 12.45 7.02 2.88
C SER A 226 12.71 5.80 2.03
N TYR A 227 13.68 4.99 2.44
CA TYR A 227 13.93 3.70 1.82
C TYR A 227 12.85 2.68 2.24
N GLU A 228 12.48 1.80 1.32
CA GLU A 228 11.63 0.66 1.59
C GLU A 228 12.43 -0.57 2.02
N SER A 229 13.61 -0.72 1.43
CA SER A 229 14.60 -1.74 1.78
C SER A 229 15.96 -1.31 1.26
N GLY A 230 17.02 -1.96 1.73
CA GLY A 230 18.35 -1.65 1.23
C GLY A 230 19.46 -2.43 1.89
N LYS A 231 20.63 -2.32 1.31
CA LYS A 231 21.91 -2.79 1.87
C LYS A 231 23.05 -1.88 1.43
N LEU A 232 24.02 -1.76 2.30
CA LEU A 232 25.31 -1.11 2.04
C LEU A 232 26.37 -2.20 1.95
N ILE A 233 27.10 -2.26 0.84
CA ILE A 233 28.16 -3.20 0.60
C ILE A 233 29.47 -2.44 0.58
N VAL A 234 30.38 -2.77 1.47
CA VAL A 234 31.72 -2.17 1.59
C VAL A 234 32.75 -3.19 1.16
N GLU A 235 33.52 -2.85 0.16
CA GLU A 235 34.66 -3.60 -0.38
C GLU A 235 35.92 -2.72 -0.31
N GLU A 236 37.09 -3.27 -0.55
CA GLU A 236 38.32 -2.48 -0.61
C GLU A 236 38.24 -1.49 -1.78
N GLY A 237 38.31 -0.19 -1.48
CA GLY A 237 38.27 0.88 -2.49
C GLY A 237 36.88 1.06 -3.16
N LYS A 238 35.82 0.44 -2.62
CA LYS A 238 34.48 0.55 -3.20
C LYS A 238 33.39 0.48 -2.15
N VAL A 239 32.41 1.36 -2.28
CA VAL A 239 31.19 1.33 -1.48
C VAL A 239 29.97 1.33 -2.42
N THR A 240 29.08 0.36 -2.23
CA THR A 240 27.85 0.23 -3.02
C THR A 240 26.64 0.31 -2.08
N LEU A 241 25.75 1.26 -2.33
CA LEU A 241 24.45 1.34 -1.67
C LEU A 241 23.37 0.86 -2.66
N GLU A 242 22.67 -0.20 -2.29
CA GLU A 242 21.46 -0.64 -2.98
C GLU A 242 20.25 -0.32 -2.11
N VAL A 243 19.31 0.46 -2.65
CA VAL A 243 18.06 0.81 -1.94
C VAL A 243 16.87 0.71 -2.87
N THR A 244 15.71 0.37 -2.31
CA THR A 244 14.42 0.51 -2.98
C THR A 244 13.63 1.64 -2.33
N LEU A 245 12.93 2.42 -3.12
CA LEU A 245 12.17 3.59 -2.67
C LEU A 245 11.04 3.89 -3.65
N TYR A 246 10.01 4.64 -3.18
CA TYR A 246 8.94 5.10 -4.06
C TYR A 246 9.20 6.52 -4.54
N ILE A 247 9.26 6.72 -5.86
CA ILE A 247 9.27 8.05 -6.50
C ILE A 247 7.98 8.17 -7.30
N ASP A 248 7.14 9.17 -7.00
CA ASP A 248 5.86 9.39 -7.65
C ASP A 248 5.00 8.09 -7.75
N ASP A 249 4.91 7.36 -6.64
CA ASP A 249 4.21 6.07 -6.51
C ASP A 249 4.79 4.92 -7.35
N VAL A 250 5.94 5.10 -8.00
CA VAL A 250 6.67 4.06 -8.72
C VAL A 250 7.78 3.52 -7.84
N LEU A 251 7.84 2.19 -7.67
CA LEU A 251 8.94 1.54 -6.96
C LEU A 251 10.20 1.55 -7.83
N GLU A 252 11.26 2.17 -7.33
CA GLU A 252 12.57 2.18 -7.99
C GLU A 252 13.60 1.45 -7.13
N LYS A 253 14.54 0.75 -7.78
CA LYS A 253 15.75 0.20 -7.16
C LYS A 253 16.93 1.04 -7.63
N HIS A 254 17.55 1.76 -6.70
CA HIS A 254 18.76 2.54 -6.96
C HIS A 254 19.99 1.76 -6.50
N THR A 255 21.01 1.73 -7.34
CA THR A 255 22.35 1.22 -7.02
C THR A 255 23.32 2.38 -7.18
N VAL A 256 23.83 2.88 -6.05
CA VAL A 256 24.80 3.98 -5.96
C VAL A 256 26.19 3.39 -5.73
N ILE A 257 27.14 3.74 -6.58
CA ILE A 257 28.49 3.21 -6.52
C ILE A 257 29.47 4.35 -6.32
N TYR A 258 30.32 4.20 -5.30
CA TYR A 258 31.50 5.02 -5.09
C TYR A 258 32.74 4.13 -5.22
N GLU A 259 33.71 4.54 -6.02
CA GLU A 259 35.00 3.89 -6.17
C GLU A 259 36.10 4.92 -5.87
N GLY A 260 36.98 4.58 -4.93
CA GLY A 260 38.09 5.44 -4.50
C GLY A 260 38.39 5.30 -3.01
N ASP A 261 39.45 5.98 -2.59
CA ASP A 261 39.79 6.10 -1.18
C ASP A 261 38.79 7.01 -0.48
N TYR A 262 38.40 6.65 0.74
CA TYR A 262 37.49 7.44 1.57
C TYR A 262 37.91 7.41 3.04
N ALA A 263 37.62 8.48 3.74
CA ALA A 263 37.78 8.55 5.19
C ALA A 263 36.67 9.40 5.79
N PHE A 264 36.31 9.11 7.02
CA PHE A 264 35.31 9.85 7.75
C PHE A 264 35.95 11.02 8.50
N ILE A 265 35.28 12.16 8.49
CA ILE A 265 35.59 13.27 9.39
C ILE A 265 35.20 12.86 10.81
N ASN A 266 36.13 12.95 11.73
CA ASN A 266 35.86 12.63 13.14
C ASN A 266 35.13 13.79 13.83
N GLU A 267 33.84 13.59 14.12
CA GLU A 267 32.95 14.51 14.85
C GLU A 267 32.66 13.96 16.26
N SER A 268 33.36 12.89 16.71
CA SER A 268 33.18 12.36 18.06
C SER A 268 33.80 13.32 19.07
N ILE A 269 32.98 13.90 19.95
CA ILE A 269 33.40 14.81 21.05
C ILE A 269 33.49 14.01 22.33
#